data_4ca75db18e5c6425dc79c898654623e4
#
_entry.id   4ca75db18e5c6425dc79c898654623e4
#
_cell.length_a   1.000
_cell.length_b   1.000
_cell.length_c   1.000
_cell.angle_alpha   90.00
_cell.angle_beta   90.00
_cell.angle_gamma   90.00
#
_symmetry.space_group_name_H-M   'P 1'
#
loop_
_entity.id
_entity.type
_entity.pdbx_description
1 polymer ?
#
loop_
_entity_poly.entity_id
_entity_poly.type
_entity_poly.pdbx_seq_one_letter_code
_entity_poly.pdbx_strand_id
1 'polypeptide(L)'
;LIRSILWTLDRIKALQAIRWISGKGISSRDSDMMGLPEQEEDDQMDEFERSCQILDLISQYNPILICFDQLEGTEMSDSGFSKAQVIVTLAMDLYNALNKGVILTALYPDIWQHQIKSLPQADAVVDRIGETRVDLNYLNSKNVVDLVQDWLKEFYEQRGLTPPTSIYPFKQEALEAIGRQRATARDVLQYCKSHWGIPDAPEAEVKVEETPPPPTTTTLKPIFEKELANLDIEERLEDKSRLAKALKFAYQFLRKLKKNLGDFEIEAVEGINTPASEARYCLDFRIIGQQTNESVKIGVMVLQMSGGRGVQAGLKRLVDYDSYGITRGCLVRSKDISRSAQKAQSFRDQLLQEKGGKWVSLKAEPIKPLLALLEISESLDDYEIDEAQLQEFIEAEGLLIDNPLLQEIVSRPSGQKPEDVVDEDADSDEA
;
A
#
# COMPACT_ATOMS: atom_id res chain seq x y z
N LEU A 1 -8.60 -16.20 -39.02
CA LEU A 1 -8.85 -16.49 -37.60
C LEU A 1 -10.07 -17.40 -37.38
N ILE A 2 -11.32 -17.04 -37.79
CA ILE A 2 -12.52 -17.88 -37.58
C ILE A 2 -12.32 -19.29 -38.17
N ARG A 3 -11.76 -19.39 -39.38
CA ARG A 3 -11.48 -20.69 -40.02
C ARG A 3 -10.47 -21.51 -39.23
N SER A 4 -9.42 -20.91 -38.71
CA SER A 4 -8.44 -21.60 -37.86
C SER A 4 -9.04 -22.05 -36.51
N ILE A 5 -9.92 -21.27 -35.90
CA ILE A 5 -10.67 -21.67 -34.70
C ILE A 5 -11.55 -22.88 -35.00
N LEU A 6 -12.25 -22.90 -36.13
CA LEU A 6 -13.06 -24.07 -36.51
C LEU A 6 -12.20 -25.34 -36.72
N TRP A 7 -10.98 -25.21 -37.24
CA TRP A 7 -10.06 -26.32 -37.36
C TRP A 7 -9.55 -26.88 -35.99
N THR A 8 -9.64 -26.13 -34.92
CA THR A 8 -9.32 -26.69 -33.58
C THR A 8 -10.29 -27.79 -33.13
N LEU A 9 -11.48 -27.84 -33.74
CA LEU A 9 -12.47 -28.90 -33.48
C LEU A 9 -12.18 -30.19 -34.24
N ASP A 10 -11.30 -30.15 -35.25
CA ASP A 10 -10.88 -31.33 -36.03
C ASP A 10 -9.73 -32.03 -35.33
N ARG A 11 -9.90 -33.34 -34.99
CA ARG A 11 -8.91 -34.11 -34.25
C ARG A 11 -7.54 -34.22 -34.92
N ILE A 12 -7.50 -34.15 -36.27
CA ILE A 12 -6.27 -34.33 -37.04
C ILE A 12 -5.54 -33.00 -37.21
N LYS A 13 -6.27 -31.90 -37.39
CA LYS A 13 -5.73 -30.58 -37.72
C LYS A 13 -5.69 -29.61 -36.57
N ALA A 14 -6.23 -30.00 -35.40
CA ALA A 14 -6.27 -29.12 -34.20
C ALA A 14 -4.88 -28.61 -33.83
N LEU A 15 -3.86 -29.44 -33.88
CA LEU A 15 -2.50 -29.04 -33.54
C LEU A 15 -1.95 -27.97 -34.47
N GLN A 16 -2.14 -28.13 -35.77
CA GLN A 16 -1.72 -27.16 -36.78
C GLN A 16 -2.51 -25.86 -36.66
N ALA A 17 -3.81 -25.95 -36.40
CA ALA A 17 -4.67 -24.79 -36.16
C ALA A 17 -4.22 -23.98 -34.92
N ILE A 18 -3.92 -24.69 -33.84
CA ILE A 18 -3.39 -24.05 -32.58
C ILE A 18 -2.02 -23.39 -32.89
N ARG A 19 -1.13 -24.05 -33.57
CA ARG A 19 0.17 -23.45 -33.98
C ARG A 19 -0.02 -22.18 -34.79
N TRP A 20 -0.92 -22.23 -35.80
CA TRP A 20 -1.21 -21.07 -36.63
C TRP A 20 -1.82 -19.91 -35.83
N ILE A 21 -2.78 -20.20 -34.93
CA ILE A 21 -3.38 -19.22 -34.02
C ILE A 21 -2.33 -18.60 -33.11
N SER A 22 -1.39 -19.41 -32.60
CA SER A 22 -0.29 -18.97 -31.72
C SER A 22 0.86 -18.27 -32.45
N GLY A 23 0.72 -17.93 -33.74
CA GLY A 23 1.78 -17.28 -34.50
C GLY A 23 2.95 -18.20 -34.89
N LYS A 24 2.87 -19.49 -34.58
CA LYS A 24 3.90 -20.46 -34.96
C LYS A 24 3.62 -20.94 -36.36
N GLY A 25 4.55 -20.79 -37.28
CA GLY A 25 4.42 -21.22 -38.66
C GLY A 25 3.96 -22.68 -38.80
N ILE A 26 3.14 -22.94 -39.81
CA ILE A 26 2.73 -24.27 -40.24
C ILE A 26 3.27 -24.50 -41.64
N SER A 27 3.33 -25.78 -42.09
CA SER A 27 3.81 -26.08 -43.43
C SER A 27 2.87 -25.49 -44.50
N SER A 28 3.42 -25.07 -45.68
CA SER A 28 2.62 -24.57 -46.80
C SER A 28 1.52 -25.56 -47.20
N ARG A 29 1.80 -26.87 -47.13
CA ARG A 29 0.81 -27.92 -47.39
C ARG A 29 -0.36 -27.90 -46.37
N ASP A 30 -0.07 -27.69 -45.08
CA ASP A 30 -1.12 -27.63 -44.07
C ASP A 30 -1.91 -26.33 -44.18
N SER A 31 -1.22 -25.23 -44.53
CA SER A 31 -1.83 -23.93 -44.82
C SER A 31 -2.84 -24.02 -45.96
N ASP A 32 -2.42 -24.58 -47.10
CA ASP A 32 -3.29 -24.82 -48.26
C ASP A 32 -4.48 -25.71 -47.93
N MET A 33 -4.23 -26.85 -47.25
CA MET A 33 -5.30 -27.78 -46.86
C MET A 33 -6.33 -27.17 -45.90
N MET A 34 -5.90 -26.29 -45.07
CA MET A 34 -6.78 -25.61 -44.09
C MET A 34 -7.37 -24.31 -44.67
N GLY A 35 -6.89 -23.87 -45.84
CA GLY A 35 -7.28 -22.60 -46.46
C GLY A 35 -6.94 -21.41 -45.57
N LEU A 36 -5.78 -21.49 -44.91
CA LEU A 36 -5.22 -20.43 -44.11
C LEU A 36 -4.12 -19.73 -44.92
N PRO A 37 -3.90 -18.43 -44.73
CA PRO A 37 -2.76 -17.74 -45.33
C PRO A 37 -1.44 -18.32 -44.78
N GLU A 38 -0.43 -18.38 -45.63
CA GLU A 38 0.93 -18.67 -45.18
C GLU A 38 1.39 -17.57 -44.23
N GLN A 39 2.02 -17.96 -43.15
CA GLN A 39 2.69 -17.05 -42.24
C GLN A 39 4.16 -17.04 -42.60
N GLU A 40 4.66 -15.92 -43.09
CA GLU A 40 6.10 -15.71 -43.20
C GLU A 40 6.68 -15.59 -41.77
N GLU A 41 7.90 -16.08 -41.54
CA GLU A 41 8.55 -16.01 -40.22
C GLU A 41 8.71 -14.55 -39.70
N ASP A 42 8.57 -13.58 -40.60
CA ASP A 42 8.59 -12.12 -40.31
C ASP A 42 7.20 -11.48 -40.17
N ASP A 43 6.12 -12.24 -40.32
CA ASP A 43 4.76 -11.72 -40.13
C ASP A 43 4.45 -11.57 -38.63
N GLN A 44 5.12 -10.59 -38.05
CA GLN A 44 5.02 -10.17 -36.64
C GLN A 44 3.66 -9.48 -36.37
N MET A 45 2.60 -10.16 -36.70
CA MET A 45 1.35 -9.83 -36.03
C MET A 45 1.56 -10.18 -34.55
N ASP A 46 1.65 -9.16 -33.74
CA ASP A 46 1.93 -9.27 -32.32
C ASP A 46 1.02 -10.34 -31.70
N GLU A 47 1.59 -11.29 -30.95
CA GLU A 47 0.85 -12.37 -30.28
C GLU A 47 -0.28 -11.78 -29.40
N PHE A 48 -0.07 -10.56 -28.91
CA PHE A 48 -1.06 -9.79 -28.18
C PHE A 48 -2.24 -9.36 -29.06
N GLU A 49 -1.99 -8.83 -30.26
CA GLU A 49 -3.03 -8.39 -31.17
C GLU A 49 -3.93 -9.58 -31.60
N ARG A 50 -3.34 -10.76 -31.85
CA ARG A 50 -4.11 -11.98 -32.10
C ARG A 50 -4.96 -12.41 -30.93
N SER A 51 -4.41 -12.32 -29.72
CA SER A 51 -5.14 -12.63 -28.50
C SER A 51 -6.33 -11.68 -28.33
N CYS A 52 -6.15 -10.39 -28.55
CA CYS A 52 -7.22 -9.41 -28.54
C CYS A 52 -8.31 -9.71 -29.59
N GLN A 53 -7.94 -10.09 -30.82
CA GLN A 53 -8.91 -10.46 -31.84
C GLN A 53 -9.72 -11.70 -31.49
N ILE A 54 -9.10 -12.69 -30.82
CA ILE A 54 -9.80 -13.88 -30.33
C ILE A 54 -10.79 -13.52 -29.23
N LEU A 55 -10.33 -12.73 -28.26
CA LEU A 55 -11.16 -12.27 -27.15
C LEU A 55 -12.31 -11.39 -27.63
N ASP A 56 -12.07 -10.48 -28.57
CA ASP A 56 -13.14 -9.66 -29.17
C ASP A 56 -14.18 -10.53 -29.90
N LEU A 57 -13.73 -11.51 -30.68
CA LEU A 57 -14.65 -12.44 -31.34
C LEU A 57 -15.50 -13.22 -30.33
N ILE A 58 -14.91 -13.73 -29.24
CA ILE A 58 -15.65 -14.43 -28.18
C ILE A 58 -16.64 -13.48 -27.51
N SER A 59 -16.23 -12.22 -27.27
CA SER A 59 -17.05 -11.20 -26.62
C SER A 59 -18.34 -10.85 -27.38
N GLN A 60 -18.34 -11.07 -28.67
CA GLN A 60 -19.55 -10.86 -29.50
C GLN A 60 -20.67 -11.86 -29.17
N TYR A 61 -20.32 -13.05 -28.69
CA TYR A 61 -21.26 -14.11 -28.33
C TYR A 61 -21.56 -14.13 -26.83
N ASN A 62 -20.51 -14.00 -26.00
CA ASN A 62 -20.65 -14.01 -24.55
C ASN A 62 -19.75 -12.91 -23.94
N PRO A 63 -20.26 -12.08 -23.01
CA PRO A 63 -19.43 -11.14 -22.31
C PRO A 63 -18.27 -11.85 -21.60
N ILE A 64 -17.07 -11.28 -21.71
CA ILE A 64 -15.85 -11.82 -21.12
C ILE A 64 -15.60 -11.11 -19.78
N LEU A 65 -15.22 -11.88 -18.76
CA LEU A 65 -14.65 -11.36 -17.50
C LEU A 65 -13.18 -11.73 -17.44
N ILE A 66 -12.31 -10.73 -17.41
CA ILE A 66 -10.86 -10.90 -17.25
C ILE A 66 -10.49 -10.37 -15.86
N CYS A 67 -9.92 -11.24 -15.04
CA CYS A 67 -9.49 -10.89 -13.68
C CYS A 67 -7.96 -10.93 -13.58
N PHE A 68 -7.37 -9.83 -13.12
CA PHE A 68 -5.96 -9.77 -12.74
C PHE A 68 -5.87 -9.69 -11.22
N ASP A 69 -5.24 -10.68 -10.62
CA ASP A 69 -5.07 -10.82 -9.17
C ASP A 69 -3.59 -11.05 -8.83
N GLN A 70 -3.20 -10.89 -7.58
CA GLN A 70 -1.84 -11.09 -7.08
C GLN A 70 -0.82 -10.19 -7.80
N LEU A 71 -1.13 -8.89 -7.85
CA LEU A 71 -0.26 -7.89 -8.48
C LEU A 71 0.81 -7.35 -7.53
N GLU A 72 0.86 -7.88 -6.32
CA GLU A 72 1.84 -7.59 -5.30
C GLU A 72 3.15 -8.33 -5.62
N GLY A 73 4.12 -7.66 -6.11
CA GLY A 73 5.43 -8.25 -6.35
C GLY A 73 6.46 -7.15 -6.48
N THR A 74 7.62 -7.37 -5.89
CA THR A 74 8.78 -6.50 -6.05
C THR A 74 9.53 -6.77 -7.35
N GLU A 75 9.12 -7.80 -8.08
CA GLU A 75 9.73 -8.17 -9.36
C GLU A 75 9.58 -7.04 -10.38
N MET A 76 10.69 -6.65 -10.95
CA MET A 76 10.75 -5.66 -12.01
C MET A 76 10.92 -6.38 -13.35
N SER A 77 10.21 -5.92 -14.37
CA SER A 77 10.43 -6.37 -15.74
C SER A 77 11.78 -5.86 -16.27
N ASP A 78 12.28 -6.46 -17.34
CA ASP A 78 13.50 -6.00 -18.04
C ASP A 78 13.41 -4.54 -18.49
N SER A 79 12.19 -4.00 -18.64
CA SER A 79 11.93 -2.59 -18.97
C SER A 79 11.89 -1.67 -17.73
N GLY A 80 12.11 -2.20 -16.53
CA GLY A 80 12.14 -1.43 -15.27
C GLY A 80 10.77 -1.07 -14.72
N PHE A 81 9.69 -1.72 -15.18
CA PHE A 81 8.34 -1.58 -14.63
C PHE A 81 8.02 -2.70 -13.64
N SER A 82 7.30 -2.39 -12.58
CA SER A 82 6.79 -3.40 -11.67
C SER A 82 5.72 -4.27 -12.32
N LYS A 83 5.48 -5.46 -11.78
CA LYS A 83 4.43 -6.38 -12.24
C LYS A 83 3.07 -5.69 -12.35
N ALA A 84 2.69 -4.91 -11.33
CA ALA A 84 1.44 -4.16 -11.33
C ALA A 84 1.35 -3.14 -12.48
N GLN A 85 2.44 -2.42 -12.74
CA GLN A 85 2.49 -1.44 -13.84
C GLN A 85 2.34 -2.11 -15.21
N VAL A 86 3.01 -3.24 -15.43
CA VAL A 86 2.89 -4.03 -16.68
C VAL A 86 1.46 -4.53 -16.85
N ILE A 87 0.87 -5.14 -15.83
CA ILE A 87 -0.47 -5.72 -15.92
C ILE A 87 -1.54 -4.64 -16.08
N VAL A 88 -1.43 -3.50 -15.40
CA VAL A 88 -2.41 -2.40 -15.56
C VAL A 88 -2.30 -1.78 -16.96
N THR A 89 -1.12 -1.69 -17.54
CA THR A 89 -0.94 -1.27 -18.93
C THR A 89 -1.60 -2.28 -19.89
N LEU A 90 -1.37 -3.57 -19.69
CA LEU A 90 -2.04 -4.64 -20.42
C LEU A 90 -3.58 -4.57 -20.28
N ALA A 91 -4.08 -4.31 -19.07
CA ALA A 91 -5.52 -4.16 -18.83
C ALA A 91 -6.10 -2.96 -19.62
N MET A 92 -5.35 -1.85 -19.71
CA MET A 92 -5.74 -0.70 -20.53
C MET A 92 -5.78 -1.03 -22.02
N ASP A 93 -4.81 -1.77 -22.52
CA ASP A 93 -4.77 -2.20 -23.93
C ASP A 93 -5.93 -3.15 -24.24
N LEU A 94 -6.24 -4.09 -23.36
CA LEU A 94 -7.41 -4.97 -23.45
C LEU A 94 -8.73 -4.18 -23.39
N TYR A 95 -8.83 -3.18 -22.52
CA TYR A 95 -10.00 -2.30 -22.44
C TYR A 95 -10.27 -1.59 -23.78
N ASN A 96 -9.21 -1.14 -24.44
CA ASN A 96 -9.33 -0.49 -25.75
C ASN A 96 -9.66 -1.47 -26.89
N ALA A 97 -9.27 -2.73 -26.77
CA ALA A 97 -9.45 -3.75 -27.81
C ALA A 97 -10.78 -4.50 -27.72
N LEU A 98 -11.37 -4.62 -26.54
CA LEU A 98 -12.59 -5.41 -26.31
C LEU A 98 -13.86 -4.56 -26.40
N ASN A 99 -14.83 -5.02 -27.17
CA ASN A 99 -16.12 -4.34 -27.32
C ASN A 99 -17.13 -4.70 -26.22
N LYS A 100 -17.05 -5.90 -25.65
CA LYS A 100 -17.96 -6.39 -24.61
C LYS A 100 -17.19 -7.22 -23.56
N GLY A 101 -17.12 -6.71 -22.36
CA GLY A 101 -16.46 -7.44 -21.29
C GLY A 101 -16.31 -6.59 -20.02
N VAL A 102 -15.81 -7.23 -19.01
CA VAL A 102 -15.42 -6.59 -17.75
C VAL A 102 -13.96 -6.96 -17.46
N ILE A 103 -13.17 -5.97 -17.13
CA ILE A 103 -11.80 -6.16 -16.64
C ILE A 103 -11.80 -5.80 -15.16
N LEU A 104 -11.39 -6.75 -14.34
CA LEU A 104 -11.27 -6.61 -12.90
C LEU A 104 -9.79 -6.70 -12.52
N THR A 105 -9.28 -5.68 -11.85
CA THR A 105 -7.92 -5.67 -11.27
C THR A 105 -8.02 -5.61 -9.76
N ALA A 106 -7.47 -6.62 -9.08
CA ALA A 106 -7.36 -6.64 -7.62
C ALA A 106 -5.92 -6.27 -7.23
N LEU A 107 -5.77 -5.20 -6.43
CA LEU A 107 -4.47 -4.71 -5.98
C LEU A 107 -4.61 -3.94 -4.67
N TYR A 108 -3.51 -3.86 -3.91
CA TYR A 108 -3.50 -3.08 -2.69
C TYR A 108 -3.60 -1.57 -2.97
N PRO A 109 -4.26 -0.80 -2.08
CA PRO A 109 -4.38 0.65 -2.22
C PRO A 109 -3.04 1.37 -2.41
N ASP A 110 -1.99 0.88 -1.76
CA ASP A 110 -0.64 1.45 -1.86
C ASP A 110 -0.03 1.29 -3.26
N ILE A 111 -0.23 0.12 -3.89
CA ILE A 111 0.21 -0.12 -5.28
C ILE A 111 -0.50 0.85 -6.23
N TRP A 112 -1.81 1.03 -6.07
CA TRP A 112 -2.56 2.00 -6.85
C TRP A 112 -2.02 3.41 -6.70
N GLN A 113 -1.79 3.87 -5.46
CA GLN A 113 -1.34 5.23 -5.18
C GLN A 113 0.10 5.50 -5.61
N HIS A 114 1.00 4.55 -5.39
CA HIS A 114 2.44 4.80 -5.53
C HIS A 114 3.05 4.23 -6.82
N GLN A 115 2.48 3.16 -7.36
CA GLN A 115 3.00 2.55 -8.58
C GLN A 115 2.18 2.95 -9.81
N ILE A 116 0.84 2.83 -9.74
CA ILE A 116 0.00 3.07 -10.92
C ILE A 116 -0.14 4.58 -11.21
N LYS A 117 -0.44 5.39 -10.19
CA LYS A 117 -0.51 6.86 -10.37
C LYS A 117 0.83 7.52 -10.68
N SER A 118 1.94 6.81 -10.56
CA SER A 118 3.26 7.32 -10.94
C SER A 118 3.65 7.00 -12.39
N LEU A 119 2.82 6.28 -13.14
CA LEU A 119 3.06 6.00 -14.56
C LEU A 119 3.04 7.28 -15.39
N PRO A 120 3.83 7.36 -16.48
CA PRO A 120 3.85 8.52 -17.38
C PRO A 120 2.49 8.86 -18.01
N GLN A 121 1.57 7.90 -18.09
CA GLN A 121 0.21 8.04 -18.62
C GLN A 121 -0.86 7.71 -17.56
N ALA A 122 -0.56 8.00 -16.30
CA ALA A 122 -1.42 7.65 -15.17
C ALA A 122 -2.87 8.13 -15.34
N ASP A 123 -3.09 9.35 -15.85
CA ASP A 123 -4.44 9.90 -16.04
C ASP A 123 -5.29 9.00 -16.95
N ALA A 124 -4.75 8.52 -18.06
CA ALA A 124 -5.48 7.64 -18.98
C ALA A 124 -5.80 6.27 -18.36
N VAL A 125 -4.92 5.76 -17.50
CA VAL A 125 -5.14 4.51 -16.75
C VAL A 125 -6.19 4.70 -15.67
N VAL A 126 -6.10 5.79 -14.90
CA VAL A 126 -7.03 6.14 -13.83
C VAL A 126 -8.44 6.34 -14.39
N ASP A 127 -8.58 7.03 -15.51
CA ASP A 127 -9.86 7.33 -16.14
C ASP A 127 -10.57 6.08 -16.70
N ARG A 128 -9.81 5.05 -17.13
CA ARG A 128 -10.39 3.85 -17.75
C ARG A 128 -10.47 2.66 -16.79
N ILE A 129 -9.37 2.36 -16.11
CA ILE A 129 -9.30 1.20 -15.21
C ILE A 129 -9.79 1.55 -13.81
N GLY A 130 -9.61 2.81 -13.38
CA GLY A 130 -10.02 3.31 -12.08
C GLY A 130 -11.41 3.95 -12.03
N GLU A 131 -12.17 3.99 -13.14
CA GLU A 131 -13.51 4.59 -13.19
C GLU A 131 -14.47 3.97 -12.17
N THR A 132 -14.43 2.65 -12.03
CA THR A 132 -15.22 1.93 -11.02
C THR A 132 -14.26 1.30 -10.02
N ARG A 133 -14.04 2.00 -8.91
CA ARG A 133 -13.20 1.51 -7.82
C ARG A 133 -14.06 1.04 -6.66
N VAL A 134 -13.73 -0.13 -6.14
CA VAL A 134 -14.33 -0.69 -4.93
C VAL A 134 -13.21 -0.93 -3.92
N ASP A 135 -13.22 -0.18 -2.82
CA ASP A 135 -12.28 -0.39 -1.72
C ASP A 135 -12.85 -1.48 -0.80
N LEU A 136 -12.10 -2.57 -0.62
CA LEU A 136 -12.44 -3.64 0.30
C LEU A 136 -11.87 -3.30 1.68
N ASN A 137 -12.75 -2.83 2.55
CA ASN A 137 -12.41 -2.55 3.94
C ASN A 137 -12.36 -3.84 4.77
N TYR A 138 -11.70 -3.79 5.91
CA TYR A 138 -11.81 -4.85 6.91
C TYR A 138 -13.24 -4.98 7.40
N LEU A 139 -13.58 -6.17 7.89
CA LEU A 139 -14.93 -6.45 8.37
C LEU A 139 -15.06 -6.01 9.83
N ASN A 140 -16.00 -5.13 10.10
CA ASN A 140 -16.42 -4.80 11.46
C ASN A 140 -17.35 -5.89 12.04
N SER A 141 -17.72 -5.78 13.31
CA SER A 141 -18.56 -6.77 14.01
C SER A 141 -19.83 -7.12 13.27
N LYS A 142 -20.53 -6.11 12.76
CA LYS A 142 -21.76 -6.31 11.99
C LYS A 142 -21.50 -7.05 10.67
N ASN A 143 -20.49 -6.62 9.93
CA ASN A 143 -20.15 -7.21 8.62
C ASN A 143 -19.68 -8.67 8.75
N VAL A 144 -19.02 -9.03 9.86
CA VAL A 144 -18.66 -10.42 10.15
C VAL A 144 -19.90 -11.28 10.35
N VAL A 145 -20.86 -10.80 11.14
CA VAL A 145 -22.12 -11.52 11.38
C VAL A 145 -22.93 -11.66 10.08
N ASP A 146 -23.06 -10.59 9.31
CA ASP A 146 -23.79 -10.57 8.04
C ASP A 146 -23.13 -11.55 7.03
N LEU A 147 -21.81 -11.54 6.88
CA LEU A 147 -21.07 -12.46 6.01
C LEU A 147 -21.33 -13.94 6.37
N VAL A 148 -21.23 -14.26 7.65
CA VAL A 148 -21.45 -15.64 8.13
C VAL A 148 -22.92 -16.05 7.94
N GLN A 149 -23.86 -15.15 8.20
CA GLN A 149 -25.29 -15.39 8.00
C GLN A 149 -25.62 -15.69 6.54
N ASP A 150 -25.11 -14.91 5.59
CA ASP A 150 -25.37 -15.10 4.16
C ASP A 150 -24.79 -16.44 3.66
N TRP A 151 -23.58 -16.78 4.08
CA TRP A 151 -22.95 -18.07 3.75
C TRP A 151 -23.70 -19.27 4.33
N LEU A 152 -24.13 -19.17 5.58
CA LEU A 152 -24.88 -20.24 6.23
C LEU A 152 -26.29 -20.39 5.63
N LYS A 153 -26.91 -19.29 5.24
CA LYS A 153 -28.20 -19.31 4.55
C LYS A 153 -28.11 -20.16 3.28
N GLU A 154 -27.14 -19.88 2.41
CA GLU A 154 -26.93 -20.66 1.20
C GLU A 154 -26.62 -22.13 1.51
N PHE A 155 -25.75 -22.39 2.49
CA PHE A 155 -25.40 -23.74 2.92
C PHE A 155 -26.61 -24.55 3.38
N TYR A 156 -27.50 -23.98 4.19
CA TYR A 156 -28.70 -24.66 4.71
C TYR A 156 -29.77 -24.81 3.65
N GLU A 157 -30.00 -23.80 2.81
CA GLU A 157 -30.97 -23.86 1.71
C GLU A 157 -30.63 -24.97 0.71
N GLN A 158 -29.36 -25.09 0.31
CA GLN A 158 -28.90 -26.18 -0.59
C GLN A 158 -29.13 -27.58 -0.04
N ARG A 159 -29.22 -27.72 1.27
CA ARG A 159 -29.42 -29.01 1.98
C ARG A 159 -30.82 -29.23 2.50
N GLY A 160 -31.72 -28.27 2.29
CA GLY A 160 -33.09 -28.34 2.80
C GLY A 160 -33.19 -28.40 4.33
N LEU A 161 -32.18 -27.81 5.02
CA LEU A 161 -32.12 -27.80 6.48
C LEU A 161 -32.56 -26.45 7.03
N THR A 162 -33.17 -26.45 8.22
CA THR A 162 -33.54 -25.23 8.93
C THR A 162 -32.71 -25.13 10.22
N PRO A 163 -31.78 -24.15 10.30
CA PRO A 163 -30.97 -23.99 11.49
C PRO A 163 -31.76 -23.35 12.64
N PRO A 164 -31.35 -23.54 13.92
CA PRO A 164 -31.98 -22.88 15.07
C PRO A 164 -31.87 -21.36 15.08
N THR A 165 -30.73 -20.85 14.59
CA THR A 165 -30.47 -19.41 14.38
C THR A 165 -29.79 -19.19 13.02
N SER A 166 -29.86 -17.98 12.49
CA SER A 166 -29.26 -17.63 11.18
C SER A 166 -27.74 -17.84 11.12
N ILE A 167 -27.07 -17.85 12.26
CA ILE A 167 -25.61 -17.99 12.39
C ILE A 167 -25.19 -19.33 13.04
N TYR A 168 -26.13 -20.27 13.25
CA TYR A 168 -25.79 -21.57 13.83
C TYR A 168 -24.76 -22.31 12.94
N PRO A 169 -23.67 -22.92 13.52
CA PRO A 169 -23.47 -23.26 14.93
C PRO A 169 -22.70 -22.22 15.77
N PHE A 170 -22.47 -21.02 15.23
CA PHE A 170 -21.64 -20.01 15.90
C PHE A 170 -22.46 -19.15 16.88
N LYS A 171 -21.77 -18.54 17.85
CA LYS A 171 -22.32 -17.54 18.76
C LYS A 171 -22.09 -16.14 18.21
N GLN A 172 -23.04 -15.25 18.42
CA GLN A 172 -22.97 -13.87 17.92
C GLN A 172 -21.80 -13.12 18.56
N GLU A 173 -21.59 -13.25 19.87
CA GLU A 173 -20.53 -12.58 20.61
C GLU A 173 -19.14 -12.97 20.11
N ALA A 174 -18.96 -14.24 19.70
CA ALA A 174 -17.70 -14.73 19.16
C ALA A 174 -17.40 -14.13 17.77
N LEU A 175 -18.43 -14.03 16.91
CA LEU A 175 -18.30 -13.41 15.59
C LEU A 175 -18.04 -11.90 15.71
N GLU A 176 -18.76 -11.22 16.60
CA GLU A 176 -18.55 -9.79 16.87
C GLU A 176 -17.13 -9.51 17.40
N ALA A 177 -16.62 -10.39 18.27
CA ALA A 177 -15.25 -10.26 18.79
C ALA A 177 -14.19 -10.34 17.67
N ILE A 178 -14.42 -11.15 16.64
CA ILE A 178 -13.54 -11.22 15.47
C ILE A 178 -13.58 -9.88 14.71
N GLY A 179 -14.76 -9.30 14.51
CA GLY A 179 -14.91 -8.03 13.81
C GLY A 179 -14.21 -6.87 14.49
N ARG A 180 -14.19 -6.84 15.84
CA ARG A 180 -13.44 -5.83 16.63
C ARG A 180 -11.93 -5.90 16.40
N GLN A 181 -11.42 -6.96 15.77
CA GLN A 181 -10.00 -7.16 15.52
C GLN A 181 -9.57 -6.86 14.08
N ARG A 182 -10.39 -6.12 13.32
CA ARG A 182 -10.11 -5.80 11.91
C ARG A 182 -9.91 -7.06 11.07
N ALA A 183 -10.92 -7.93 11.11
CA ALA A 183 -10.83 -9.22 10.44
C ALA A 183 -10.98 -9.09 8.93
N THR A 184 -10.22 -9.88 8.19
CA THR A 184 -10.48 -10.12 6.77
C THR A 184 -11.57 -11.19 6.60
N ALA A 185 -12.23 -11.25 5.44
CA ALA A 185 -13.15 -12.34 5.13
C ALA A 185 -12.48 -13.72 5.27
N ARG A 186 -11.17 -13.81 4.95
CA ARG A 186 -10.38 -15.04 5.11
C ARG A 186 -10.26 -15.46 6.57
N ASP A 187 -10.01 -14.51 7.48
CA ASP A 187 -9.90 -14.79 8.92
C ASP A 187 -11.23 -15.32 9.47
N VAL A 188 -12.35 -14.70 9.08
CA VAL A 188 -13.70 -15.12 9.46
C VAL A 188 -13.98 -16.53 8.98
N LEU A 189 -13.70 -16.82 7.71
CA LEU A 189 -13.94 -18.15 7.14
C LEU A 189 -13.04 -19.22 7.76
N GLN A 190 -11.81 -18.87 8.08
CA GLN A 190 -10.89 -19.78 8.77
C GLN A 190 -11.36 -20.07 10.19
N TYR A 191 -11.85 -19.07 10.91
CA TYR A 191 -12.50 -19.25 12.20
C TYR A 191 -13.71 -20.19 12.07
N CYS A 192 -14.62 -19.92 11.15
CA CYS A 192 -15.80 -20.76 10.92
C CYS A 192 -15.41 -22.20 10.57
N LYS A 193 -14.38 -22.41 9.76
CA LYS A 193 -13.86 -23.74 9.42
C LYS A 193 -13.33 -24.48 10.64
N SER A 194 -12.57 -23.81 11.50
CA SER A 194 -11.93 -24.42 12.67
C SER A 194 -12.92 -24.71 13.80
N HIS A 195 -14.02 -23.95 13.88
CA HIS A 195 -15.04 -24.09 14.93
C HIS A 195 -16.34 -24.75 14.43
N TRP A 196 -16.34 -25.29 13.23
CA TRP A 196 -17.49 -25.99 12.68
C TRP A 196 -17.81 -27.27 13.44
N GLY A 197 -19.02 -27.35 14.02
CA GLY A 197 -19.50 -28.53 14.73
C GLY A 197 -18.86 -28.77 16.11
N ILE A 198 -18.02 -27.86 16.59
CA ILE A 198 -17.58 -27.87 17.98
C ILE A 198 -18.61 -27.02 18.74
N PRO A 199 -19.44 -27.64 19.65
CA PRO A 199 -20.18 -26.83 20.61
C PRO A 199 -19.10 -26.02 21.37
N ASP A 200 -19.25 -24.72 21.43
CA ASP A 200 -18.34 -23.91 22.27
C ASP A 200 -18.29 -24.59 23.63
N ALA A 201 -17.09 -24.93 24.11
CA ALA A 201 -16.90 -25.56 25.39
C ALA A 201 -17.74 -24.80 26.43
N PRO A 202 -18.44 -25.49 27.36
CA PRO A 202 -19.19 -24.80 28.39
C PRO A 202 -18.23 -23.83 29.06
N GLU A 203 -18.55 -22.56 29.03
CA GLU A 203 -17.83 -21.54 29.77
C GLU A 203 -17.62 -22.07 31.20
N ALA A 204 -16.35 -22.19 31.59
CA ALA A 204 -16.06 -22.13 33.00
C ALA A 204 -16.76 -20.87 33.48
N GLU A 205 -17.73 -21.01 34.40
CA GLU A 205 -18.49 -19.91 34.98
C GLU A 205 -17.52 -18.83 35.46
N VAL A 206 -17.17 -17.93 34.59
CA VAL A 206 -16.67 -16.63 34.98
C VAL A 206 -17.91 -15.91 35.48
N LYS A 207 -18.07 -15.88 36.80
CA LYS A 207 -19.02 -14.99 37.45
C LYS A 207 -18.82 -13.63 36.82
N VAL A 208 -19.78 -13.23 35.98
CA VAL A 208 -19.91 -11.86 35.55
C VAL A 208 -20.36 -11.08 36.78
N GLU A 209 -19.39 -10.61 37.57
CA GLU A 209 -19.64 -9.42 38.32
C GLU A 209 -19.94 -8.36 37.26
N GLU A 210 -21.11 -7.72 37.39
CA GLU A 210 -21.42 -6.50 36.68
C GLU A 210 -20.38 -5.45 37.08
N THR A 211 -19.22 -5.51 36.46
CA THR A 211 -18.26 -4.42 36.46
C THR A 211 -18.82 -3.32 35.59
N PRO A 212 -18.77 -2.07 36.04
CA PRO A 212 -19.07 -0.91 35.17
C PRO A 212 -18.24 -1.04 33.90
N PRO A 213 -18.72 -0.50 32.75
CA PRO A 213 -18.03 -0.65 31.47
C PRO A 213 -16.55 -0.34 31.69
N PRO A 214 -15.63 -1.24 31.23
CA PRO A 214 -14.21 -1.03 31.48
C PRO A 214 -13.80 0.30 30.84
N PRO A 215 -12.91 1.05 31.48
CA PRO A 215 -12.41 2.29 30.93
C PRO A 215 -11.85 2.02 29.54
N THR A 216 -12.21 2.84 28.61
CA THR A 216 -12.06 2.77 27.15
C THR A 216 -10.62 2.49 26.66
N THR A 217 -9.63 2.76 27.50
CA THR A 217 -8.19 2.60 27.24
C THR A 217 -7.74 1.14 27.10
N THR A 218 -8.47 0.19 27.71
CA THR A 218 -8.05 -1.23 27.76
C THR A 218 -8.26 -1.94 26.43
N THR A 219 -9.12 -1.44 25.56
CA THR A 219 -9.48 -2.07 24.30
C THR A 219 -8.49 -1.75 23.18
N LEU A 220 -7.83 -0.59 23.19
CA LEU A 220 -6.91 -0.14 22.14
C LEU A 220 -5.53 -0.78 22.21
N LYS A 221 -5.06 -1.16 23.38
CA LYS A 221 -3.73 -1.75 23.55
C LYS A 221 -3.54 -3.06 22.75
N PRO A 222 -4.46 -4.03 22.83
CA PRO A 222 -4.38 -5.24 22.01
C PRO A 222 -4.45 -4.97 20.49
N ILE A 223 -5.24 -3.96 20.07
CA ILE A 223 -5.32 -3.55 18.67
C ILE A 223 -3.97 -2.98 18.22
N PHE A 224 -3.40 -2.09 19.01
CA PHE A 224 -2.10 -1.48 18.74
C PHE A 224 -0.97 -2.52 18.69
N GLU A 225 -0.93 -3.45 19.65
CA GLU A 225 0.05 -4.54 19.66
C GLU A 225 -0.08 -5.46 18.44
N LYS A 226 -1.31 -5.73 18.01
CA LYS A 226 -1.57 -6.50 16.79
C LYS A 226 -1.08 -5.77 15.54
N GLU A 227 -1.37 -4.48 15.42
CA GLU A 227 -0.89 -3.66 14.29
C GLU A 227 0.65 -3.58 14.28
N LEU A 228 1.27 -3.43 15.45
CA LEU A 228 2.72 -3.49 15.55
C LEU A 228 3.30 -4.83 15.07
N ALA A 229 2.64 -5.94 15.39
CA ALA A 229 3.10 -7.28 14.99
C ALA A 229 2.92 -7.54 13.49
N ASN A 230 1.89 -6.94 12.87
CA ASN A 230 1.57 -7.14 11.46
C ASN A 230 2.39 -6.26 10.51
N LEU A 231 3.05 -5.20 11.04
CA LEU A 231 3.86 -4.30 10.22
C LEU A 231 5.16 -4.99 9.77
N ASP A 232 5.30 -5.19 8.47
CA ASP A 232 6.59 -5.47 7.84
C ASP A 232 7.40 -4.16 7.78
N ILE A 233 8.27 -3.99 8.76
CA ILE A 233 9.01 -2.74 8.92
C ILE A 233 10.07 -2.56 7.84
N GLU A 234 10.65 -3.63 7.28
CA GLU A 234 11.67 -3.57 6.24
C GLU A 234 11.08 -3.01 4.95
N GLU A 235 9.91 -3.52 4.54
CA GLU A 235 9.18 -2.98 3.40
C GLU A 235 8.74 -1.53 3.65
N ARG A 236 8.23 -1.22 4.85
CA ARG A 236 7.73 0.12 5.19
C ARG A 236 8.82 1.18 5.28
N LEU A 237 10.06 0.83 5.58
CA LEU A 237 11.18 1.78 5.59
C LEU A 237 11.52 2.31 4.19
N GLU A 238 11.14 1.63 3.13
CA GLU A 238 11.32 2.11 1.74
C GLU A 238 10.15 2.99 1.26
N ASP A 239 8.99 2.96 1.94
CA ASP A 239 7.82 3.77 1.56
C ASP A 239 7.90 5.21 2.11
N LYS A 240 8.58 6.07 1.34
CA LYS A 240 8.71 7.51 1.64
C LYS A 240 7.37 8.15 2.03
N SER A 241 6.32 7.87 1.27
CA SER A 241 5.02 8.53 1.42
C SER A 241 4.36 8.17 2.74
N ARG A 242 4.41 6.88 3.08
CA ARG A 242 3.83 6.37 4.32
C ARG A 242 4.59 6.87 5.54
N LEU A 243 5.92 6.87 5.48
CA LEU A 243 6.79 7.42 6.52
C LEU A 243 6.52 8.91 6.76
N ALA A 244 6.48 9.71 5.69
CA ALA A 244 6.20 11.14 5.79
C ALA A 244 4.80 11.42 6.36
N LYS A 245 3.79 10.62 5.96
CA LYS A 245 2.42 10.71 6.48
C LYS A 245 2.35 10.37 7.96
N ALA A 246 3.06 9.33 8.42
CA ALA A 246 3.11 8.95 9.83
C ALA A 246 3.78 10.03 10.69
N LEU A 247 4.89 10.59 10.25
CA LEU A 247 5.55 11.70 10.93
C LEU A 247 4.66 12.94 10.99
N LYS A 248 4.04 13.32 9.87
CA LYS A 248 3.14 14.47 9.80
C LYS A 248 1.93 14.29 10.73
N PHE A 249 1.31 13.11 10.70
CA PHE A 249 0.21 12.74 11.61
C PHE A 249 0.61 12.90 13.06
N ALA A 250 1.77 12.36 13.48
CA ALA A 250 2.26 12.45 14.84
C ALA A 250 2.41 13.89 15.33
N TYR A 251 2.99 14.78 14.50
CA TYR A 251 3.12 16.21 14.84
C TYR A 251 1.78 16.95 14.87
N GLN A 252 0.86 16.64 13.96
CA GLN A 252 -0.49 17.19 13.95
C GLN A 252 -1.23 16.79 15.23
N PHE A 253 -1.05 15.56 15.67
CA PHE A 253 -1.66 15.02 16.87
C PHE A 253 -1.08 15.67 18.13
N LEU A 254 0.25 15.80 18.25
CA LEU A 254 0.92 16.52 19.33
C LEU A 254 0.45 17.97 19.45
N ARG A 255 0.30 18.65 18.31
CA ARG A 255 -0.27 20.01 18.26
C ARG A 255 -1.70 20.02 18.80
N LYS A 256 -2.56 19.05 18.42
CA LYS A 256 -3.94 18.94 18.91
C LYS A 256 -3.97 18.76 20.43
N LEU A 257 -3.05 17.97 20.96
CA LEU A 257 -2.85 17.72 22.40
C LEU A 257 -2.19 18.91 23.13
N LYS A 258 -1.73 19.93 22.43
CA LYS A 258 -0.93 21.05 22.98
C LYS A 258 0.28 20.57 23.79
N LYS A 259 0.95 19.54 23.30
CA LYS A 259 2.15 18.97 23.93
C LYS A 259 3.41 19.50 23.26
N ASN A 260 4.39 19.86 24.07
CA ASN A 260 5.70 20.30 23.61
C ASN A 260 6.66 19.11 23.54
N LEU A 261 7.61 19.15 22.63
CA LEU A 261 8.73 18.20 22.56
C LEU A 261 10.02 18.88 23.03
N GLY A 262 10.41 18.60 24.26
CA GLY A 262 11.53 19.29 24.90
C GLY A 262 11.29 20.80 25.00
N ASP A 263 12.17 21.60 24.40
CA ASP A 263 12.08 23.06 24.34
C ASP A 263 11.33 23.60 23.09
N PHE A 264 10.72 22.70 22.29
CA PHE A 264 10.01 23.06 21.06
C PHE A 264 8.48 23.02 21.27
N GLU A 265 7.83 24.19 21.05
CA GLU A 265 6.37 24.34 21.05
C GLU A 265 5.84 24.31 19.62
N ILE A 266 4.91 23.39 19.31
CA ILE A 266 4.35 23.20 17.98
C ILE A 266 3.14 24.13 17.77
N GLU A 267 3.27 25.12 16.89
CA GLU A 267 2.19 26.06 16.53
C GLU A 267 1.36 25.56 15.33
N ALA A 268 2.04 25.04 14.29
CA ALA A 268 1.38 24.54 13.09
C ALA A 268 2.18 23.41 12.42
N VAL A 269 1.45 22.56 11.67
CA VAL A 269 2.03 21.52 10.80
C VAL A 269 1.35 21.62 9.45
N GLU A 270 2.11 22.01 8.42
CA GLU A 270 1.59 22.34 7.11
C GLU A 270 2.14 21.39 6.04
N GLY A 271 1.29 21.01 5.09
CA GLY A 271 1.75 20.36 3.86
C GLY A 271 2.44 21.39 2.95
N ILE A 272 3.31 20.91 2.09
CA ILE A 272 3.95 21.74 1.07
C ILE A 272 3.24 21.46 -0.25
N ASN A 273 2.65 22.50 -0.84
CA ASN A 273 2.02 22.39 -2.14
C ASN A 273 3.10 22.31 -3.21
N THR A 274 3.25 21.12 -3.79
CA THR A 274 4.20 20.87 -4.85
C THR A 274 3.48 20.25 -6.05
N PRO A 275 3.82 20.64 -7.29
CA PRO A 275 3.31 19.97 -8.47
C PRO A 275 3.63 18.46 -8.41
N ALA A 276 2.69 17.62 -8.86
CA ALA A 276 2.83 16.16 -8.81
C ALA A 276 4.13 15.65 -9.47
N SER A 277 4.59 16.31 -10.55
CA SER A 277 5.84 15.98 -11.24
C SER A 277 7.10 16.18 -10.41
N GLU A 278 7.03 16.99 -9.34
CA GLU A 278 8.16 17.31 -8.46
C GLU A 278 8.04 16.67 -7.07
N ALA A 279 6.89 16.12 -6.72
CA ALA A 279 6.57 15.61 -5.38
C ALA A 279 7.61 14.58 -4.86
N ARG A 280 8.19 13.77 -5.76
CA ARG A 280 9.19 12.76 -5.40
C ARG A 280 10.45 13.32 -4.73
N TYR A 281 10.81 14.57 -5.02
CA TYR A 281 12.06 15.20 -4.55
C TYR A 281 11.83 16.43 -3.69
N CYS A 282 10.60 16.67 -3.24
CA CYS A 282 10.25 17.85 -2.44
C CYS A 282 10.22 17.54 -0.95
N LEU A 283 10.19 18.63 -0.17
CA LEU A 283 9.89 18.55 1.24
C LEU A 283 8.48 17.95 1.42
N ASP A 284 8.32 17.11 2.44
CA ASP A 284 7.07 16.42 2.67
C ASP A 284 6.08 17.28 3.48
N PHE A 285 6.58 17.97 4.49
CA PHE A 285 5.80 18.89 5.31
C PHE A 285 6.71 19.87 6.05
N ARG A 286 6.09 20.88 6.68
CA ARG A 286 6.81 21.83 7.51
C ARG A 286 6.16 21.92 8.89
N ILE A 287 7.01 21.97 9.94
CA ILE A 287 6.63 22.18 11.33
C ILE A 287 6.96 23.64 11.68
N ILE A 288 5.98 24.36 12.15
CA ILE A 288 6.14 25.75 12.60
C ILE A 288 5.98 25.76 14.12
N GLY A 289 6.87 26.44 14.79
CA GLY A 289 6.81 26.52 16.25
C GLY A 289 7.82 27.49 16.83
N GLN A 290 7.91 27.46 18.16
CA GLN A 290 8.86 28.27 18.91
C GLN A 290 9.86 27.39 19.64
N GLN A 291 11.13 27.77 19.57
CA GLN A 291 12.20 27.13 20.32
C GLN A 291 12.99 28.21 21.05
N THR A 292 12.98 28.19 22.39
CA THR A 292 13.65 29.20 23.23
C THR A 292 13.28 30.65 22.84
N ASN A 293 12.00 30.92 22.58
CA ASN A 293 11.42 32.19 22.16
C ASN A 293 11.83 32.65 20.74
N GLU A 294 12.39 31.78 19.91
CA GLU A 294 12.66 32.05 18.50
C GLU A 294 11.67 31.27 17.62
N SER A 295 11.08 31.96 16.63
CA SER A 295 10.23 31.28 15.65
C SER A 295 11.05 30.41 14.72
N VAL A 296 10.76 29.12 14.67
CA VAL A 296 11.47 28.13 13.84
C VAL A 296 10.49 27.46 12.89
N LYS A 297 10.87 27.36 11.63
CA LYS A 297 10.13 26.65 10.59
C LYS A 297 10.98 25.52 10.05
N ILE A 298 10.69 24.27 10.50
CA ILE A 298 11.44 23.08 10.14
C ILE A 298 10.81 22.45 8.90
N GLY A 299 11.53 22.41 7.79
CA GLY A 299 11.16 21.66 6.61
C GLY A 299 11.62 20.20 6.73
N VAL A 300 10.70 19.26 6.77
CA VAL A 300 11.02 17.82 6.90
C VAL A 300 10.98 17.15 5.54
N MET A 301 12.03 16.40 5.23
CA MET A 301 12.14 15.59 4.03
C MET A 301 12.54 14.16 4.40
N VAL A 302 11.68 13.21 4.07
CA VAL A 302 11.99 11.78 4.10
C VAL A 302 12.60 11.38 2.77
N LEU A 303 13.81 10.85 2.77
CA LEU A 303 14.56 10.56 1.54
C LEU A 303 15.20 9.16 1.63
N GLN A 304 14.47 8.13 1.20
CA GLN A 304 14.89 6.72 1.32
C GLN A 304 15.42 6.13 0.01
N MET A 305 15.24 6.82 -1.10
CA MET A 305 15.73 6.32 -2.40
C MET A 305 17.25 6.14 -2.41
N SER A 306 17.72 5.13 -3.13
CA SER A 306 19.11 4.92 -3.49
C SER A 306 19.44 5.66 -4.80
N GLY A 307 20.74 5.92 -5.03
CA GLY A 307 21.23 6.55 -6.25
C GLY A 307 21.44 8.05 -6.18
N GLY A 308 22.64 8.48 -6.58
CA GLY A 308 23.16 9.82 -6.38
C GLY A 308 22.35 10.97 -7.00
N ARG A 309 21.66 10.75 -8.14
CA ARG A 309 20.89 11.83 -8.81
C ARG A 309 19.63 12.18 -8.04
N GLY A 310 18.90 11.20 -7.54
CA GLY A 310 17.66 11.42 -6.78
C GLY A 310 17.95 12.07 -5.42
N VAL A 311 18.95 11.57 -4.71
CA VAL A 311 19.42 12.14 -3.44
C VAL A 311 19.92 13.58 -3.63
N GLN A 312 20.69 13.85 -4.68
CA GLN A 312 21.13 15.18 -5.04
C GLN A 312 19.95 16.14 -5.28
N ALA A 313 18.93 15.70 -6.04
CA ALA A 313 17.77 16.53 -6.33
C ALA A 313 16.95 16.87 -5.07
N GLY A 314 16.78 15.92 -4.15
CA GLY A 314 16.14 16.14 -2.87
C GLY A 314 16.92 17.12 -2.00
N LEU A 315 18.21 16.86 -1.76
CA LEU A 315 19.05 17.72 -0.93
C LEU A 315 19.19 19.13 -1.48
N LYS A 316 19.28 19.30 -2.81
CA LYS A 316 19.26 20.64 -3.45
C LYS A 316 18.02 21.44 -3.05
N ARG A 317 16.85 20.79 -2.97
CA ARG A 317 15.62 21.45 -2.55
C ARG A 317 15.58 21.71 -1.04
N LEU A 318 16.09 20.77 -0.25
CA LEU A 318 16.11 20.91 1.20
C LEU A 318 17.00 22.08 1.68
N VAL A 319 18.02 22.47 0.93
CA VAL A 319 18.88 23.62 1.25
C VAL A 319 18.36 24.95 0.70
N ASP A 320 17.30 24.94 -0.09
CA ASP A 320 16.65 26.13 -0.65
C ASP A 320 15.58 26.67 0.32
N TYR A 321 16.03 27.28 1.41
CA TYR A 321 15.17 27.73 2.50
C TYR A 321 14.18 28.82 2.08
N ASP A 322 14.60 29.69 1.17
CA ASP A 322 13.78 30.82 0.73
C ASP A 322 12.57 30.37 -0.08
N SER A 323 12.76 29.45 -1.03
CA SER A 323 11.68 28.90 -1.86
C SER A 323 10.62 28.14 -1.06
N TYR A 324 11.01 27.50 0.05
CA TYR A 324 10.11 26.71 0.88
C TYR A 324 9.66 27.43 2.15
N GLY A 325 10.14 28.65 2.40
CA GLY A 325 9.78 29.45 3.57
C GLY A 325 10.12 28.76 4.89
N ILE A 326 11.26 28.10 4.95
CA ILE A 326 11.76 27.38 6.14
C ILE A 326 12.98 28.11 6.72
N THR A 327 13.25 27.88 8.00
CA THR A 327 14.44 28.39 8.69
C THR A 327 15.44 27.30 9.01
N ARG A 328 14.99 26.03 8.95
CA ARG A 328 15.79 24.84 9.23
C ARG A 328 15.33 23.68 8.34
N GLY A 329 16.25 23.05 7.64
CA GLY A 329 15.99 21.80 6.91
C GLY A 329 16.26 20.58 7.78
N CYS A 330 15.40 19.57 7.74
CA CYS A 330 15.58 18.29 8.40
C CYS A 330 15.50 17.16 7.39
N LEU A 331 16.62 16.46 7.17
CA LEU A 331 16.69 15.22 6.40
C LEU A 331 16.39 14.05 7.34
N VAL A 332 15.42 13.21 6.99
CA VAL A 332 15.12 11.94 7.66
C VAL A 332 15.48 10.79 6.72
N ARG A 333 16.49 10.00 7.07
CA ARG A 333 17.03 8.97 6.18
C ARG A 333 17.74 7.87 6.96
N SER A 334 17.55 6.60 6.57
CA SER A 334 18.19 5.42 7.16
C SER A 334 19.56 5.08 6.53
N LYS A 335 19.74 5.41 5.24
CA LYS A 335 20.91 5.06 4.44
C LYS A 335 21.91 6.23 4.35
N ASP A 336 23.20 5.93 4.24
CA ASP A 336 24.24 6.94 3.97
C ASP A 336 24.10 7.48 2.52
N ILE A 337 24.86 8.47 2.19
CA ILE A 337 24.96 9.01 0.83
C ILE A 337 26.22 8.42 0.20
N SER A 338 26.05 7.72 -0.92
CA SER A 338 27.16 7.07 -1.62
C SER A 338 28.38 7.98 -1.78
N ARG A 339 29.56 7.42 -1.57
CA ARG A 339 30.83 8.13 -1.70
C ARG A 339 31.07 8.65 -3.11
N SER A 340 30.51 8.01 -4.11
CA SER A 340 30.57 8.42 -5.51
C SER A 340 29.69 9.65 -5.83
N ALA A 341 28.69 9.94 -5.01
CA ALA A 341 27.71 11.01 -5.21
C ALA A 341 28.20 12.38 -4.69
N GLN A 342 29.34 12.89 -5.19
CA GLN A 342 30.02 14.09 -4.68
C GLN A 342 29.11 15.32 -4.56
N LYS A 343 28.19 15.56 -5.54
CA LYS A 343 27.25 16.69 -5.49
C LYS A 343 26.22 16.53 -4.38
N ALA A 344 25.73 15.31 -4.14
CA ALA A 344 24.81 15.04 -3.04
C ALA A 344 25.51 15.27 -1.69
N GLN A 345 26.77 14.83 -1.56
CA GLN A 345 27.57 15.10 -0.37
C GLN A 345 27.79 16.60 -0.14
N SER A 346 28.08 17.37 -1.19
CA SER A 346 28.21 18.83 -1.08
C SER A 346 26.91 19.49 -0.56
N PHE A 347 25.73 19.07 -1.03
CA PHE A 347 24.47 19.60 -0.50
C PHE A 347 24.19 19.15 0.94
N ARG A 348 24.59 17.93 1.32
CA ARG A 348 24.54 17.48 2.73
C ARG A 348 25.41 18.38 3.61
N ASP A 349 26.66 18.66 3.19
CA ASP A 349 27.59 19.48 3.95
C ASP A 349 27.08 20.93 4.05
N GLN A 350 26.51 21.44 2.97
CA GLN A 350 25.81 22.73 2.97
C GLN A 350 24.65 22.74 3.96
N LEU A 351 23.81 21.70 3.98
CA LEU A 351 22.70 21.57 4.93
C LEU A 351 23.20 21.63 6.38
N LEU A 352 24.19 20.80 6.70
CA LEU A 352 24.63 20.60 8.08
C LEU A 352 25.51 21.74 8.61
N GLN A 353 26.44 22.26 7.79
CA GLN A 353 27.48 23.17 8.24
C GLN A 353 27.17 24.64 7.93
N GLU A 354 26.49 24.92 6.80
CA GLU A 354 26.24 26.30 6.37
C GLU A 354 24.83 26.78 6.70
N LYS A 355 23.81 25.90 6.53
CA LYS A 355 22.40 26.25 6.69
C LYS A 355 21.84 25.94 8.07
N GLY A 356 22.62 25.35 8.98
CA GLY A 356 22.15 24.97 10.31
C GLY A 356 20.98 23.96 10.26
N GLY A 357 20.98 23.12 9.25
CA GLY A 357 20.02 22.03 9.11
C GLY A 357 20.44 20.80 9.88
N LYS A 358 19.66 19.74 9.76
CA LYS A 358 19.83 18.50 10.51
C LYS A 358 19.65 17.28 9.63
N TRP A 359 20.36 16.22 9.95
CA TRP A 359 20.12 14.87 9.46
C TRP A 359 19.75 13.96 10.63
N VAL A 360 18.59 13.33 10.57
CA VAL A 360 18.07 12.40 11.55
C VAL A 360 18.09 10.99 10.97
N SER A 361 18.72 10.06 11.70
CA SER A 361 18.74 8.65 11.32
C SER A 361 17.35 8.04 11.50
N LEU A 362 16.79 7.50 10.43
CA LEU A 362 15.51 6.80 10.47
C LEU A 362 15.76 5.34 10.88
N LYS A 363 15.27 4.97 12.04
CA LYS A 363 15.35 3.60 12.58
C LYS A 363 13.99 2.94 12.61
N ALA A 364 13.99 1.61 12.54
CA ALA A 364 12.78 0.80 12.60
C ALA A 364 12.01 0.98 13.92
N GLU A 365 12.71 0.92 15.05
CA GLU A 365 12.09 0.94 16.38
C GLU A 365 11.24 2.19 16.65
N PRO A 366 11.72 3.44 16.44
CA PRO A 366 10.92 4.62 16.75
C PRO A 366 9.85 4.95 15.71
N ILE A 367 9.99 4.51 14.45
CA ILE A 367 8.97 4.80 13.42
C ILE A 367 7.83 3.79 13.43
N LYS A 368 8.06 2.56 13.84
CA LYS A 368 7.06 1.49 13.85
C LYS A 368 5.81 1.83 14.65
N PRO A 369 5.88 2.38 15.87
CA PRO A 369 4.69 2.84 16.60
C PRO A 369 3.90 3.92 15.87
N LEU A 370 4.58 4.84 15.17
CA LEU A 370 3.92 5.93 14.45
C LEU A 370 3.17 5.41 13.22
N LEU A 371 3.71 4.41 12.54
CA LEU A 371 3.04 3.72 11.43
C LEU A 371 1.79 2.98 11.93
N ALA A 372 1.89 2.24 13.03
CA ALA A 372 0.74 1.54 13.63
C ALA A 372 -0.37 2.52 14.05
N LEU A 373 -0.02 3.65 14.67
CA LEU A 373 -0.98 4.68 15.03
C LEU A 373 -1.64 5.32 13.81
N LEU A 374 -0.90 5.52 12.74
CA LEU A 374 -1.45 6.02 11.48
C LEU A 374 -2.47 5.04 10.91
N GLU A 375 -2.15 3.73 10.84
CA GLU A 375 -3.08 2.68 10.38
C GLU A 375 -4.37 2.68 11.20
N ILE A 376 -4.27 2.72 12.53
CA ILE A 376 -5.43 2.77 13.42
C ILE A 376 -6.24 4.05 13.16
N SER A 377 -5.57 5.21 13.01
CA SER A 377 -6.26 6.49 12.78
C SER A 377 -7.02 6.56 11.46
N GLU A 378 -6.58 5.81 10.45
CA GLU A 378 -7.23 5.71 9.13
C GLU A 378 -8.36 4.68 9.09
N SER A 379 -8.50 3.88 10.14
CA SER A 379 -9.44 2.75 10.22
C SER A 379 -10.24 2.74 11.53
N LEU A 380 -10.54 3.92 12.10
CA LEU A 380 -11.26 4.04 13.36
C LEU A 380 -12.61 3.30 13.34
N ASP A 381 -13.34 3.42 12.23
CA ASP A 381 -14.63 2.78 12.05
C ASP A 381 -14.51 1.24 12.04
N ASP A 382 -13.42 0.70 11.47
CA ASP A 382 -13.17 -0.75 11.41
C ASP A 382 -12.90 -1.34 12.79
N TYR A 383 -12.35 -0.54 13.70
CA TYR A 383 -12.09 -0.93 15.09
C TYR A 383 -13.23 -0.56 16.05
N GLU A 384 -14.29 0.07 15.55
CA GLU A 384 -15.40 0.57 16.37
C GLU A 384 -14.93 1.51 17.50
N ILE A 385 -13.92 2.36 17.20
CA ILE A 385 -13.35 3.34 18.10
C ILE A 385 -13.51 4.75 17.53
N ASP A 386 -13.55 5.73 18.42
CA ASP A 386 -13.57 7.13 18.03
C ASP A 386 -12.21 7.83 18.22
N GLU A 387 -12.11 9.03 17.67
CA GLU A 387 -10.88 9.82 17.74
C GLU A 387 -10.51 10.20 19.19
N ALA A 388 -11.50 10.34 20.08
CA ALA A 388 -11.25 10.65 21.48
C ALA A 388 -10.61 9.47 22.21
N GLN A 389 -11.06 8.26 21.94
CA GLN A 389 -10.49 7.03 22.49
C GLN A 389 -9.04 6.83 22.02
N LEU A 390 -8.77 7.08 20.73
CA LEU A 390 -7.39 7.04 20.22
C LEU A 390 -6.52 8.11 20.88
N GLN A 391 -7.07 9.29 21.11
CA GLN A 391 -6.36 10.37 21.80
C GLN A 391 -6.00 9.99 23.22
N GLU A 392 -6.95 9.47 23.99
CA GLU A 392 -6.73 9.02 25.37
C GLU A 392 -5.65 7.93 25.45
N PHE A 393 -5.69 6.96 24.53
CA PHE A 393 -4.70 5.91 24.45
C PHE A 393 -3.28 6.44 24.15
N ILE A 394 -3.13 7.32 23.17
CA ILE A 394 -1.83 7.92 22.80
C ILE A 394 -1.25 8.72 23.97
N GLU A 395 -2.10 9.47 24.72
CA GLU A 395 -1.66 10.23 25.89
C GLU A 395 -1.28 9.32 27.06
N ALA A 396 -2.08 8.28 27.33
CA ALA A 396 -1.83 7.35 28.43
C ALA A 396 -0.55 6.53 28.26
N GLU A 397 -0.26 6.08 27.06
CA GLU A 397 0.94 5.28 26.75
C GLU A 397 2.17 6.15 26.40
N GLY A 398 2.03 7.48 26.31
CA GLY A 398 3.15 8.41 26.01
C GLY A 398 3.79 8.25 24.64
N LEU A 399 3.11 7.57 23.68
CA LEU A 399 3.67 7.06 22.43
C LEU A 399 4.30 8.13 21.53
N LEU A 400 3.83 9.37 21.59
CA LEU A 400 4.36 10.45 20.76
C LEU A 400 5.36 11.32 21.52
N ILE A 401 5.09 11.63 22.79
CA ILE A 401 5.94 12.50 23.59
C ILE A 401 7.31 11.88 23.86
N ASP A 402 7.33 10.58 24.16
CA ASP A 402 8.54 9.83 24.47
C ASP A 402 9.23 9.26 23.24
N ASN A 403 8.69 9.51 22.04
CA ASN A 403 9.26 8.99 20.80
C ASN A 403 10.57 9.71 20.45
N PRO A 404 11.71 9.00 20.41
CA PRO A 404 13.02 9.61 20.20
C PRO A 404 13.19 10.20 18.79
N LEU A 405 12.52 9.65 17.77
CA LEU A 405 12.58 10.16 16.40
C LEU A 405 11.88 11.54 16.31
N LEU A 406 10.71 11.69 16.92
CA LEU A 406 10.00 12.97 16.95
C LEU A 406 10.78 14.03 17.73
N GLN A 407 11.33 13.67 18.87
CA GLN A 407 12.17 14.56 19.67
C GLN A 407 13.41 15.00 18.89
N GLU A 408 14.05 14.04 18.19
CA GLU A 408 15.28 14.31 17.44
C GLU A 408 15.02 15.27 16.25
N ILE A 409 13.92 15.12 15.51
CA ILE A 409 13.58 15.99 14.37
C ILE A 409 13.49 17.47 14.78
N VAL A 410 12.91 17.79 15.95
CA VAL A 410 12.73 19.17 16.40
C VAL A 410 13.87 19.67 17.27
N SER A 411 14.76 18.80 17.75
CA SER A 411 15.89 19.20 18.58
C SER A 411 16.87 20.09 17.81
N ARG A 412 17.76 20.76 18.53
CA ARG A 412 18.77 21.65 17.91
C ARG A 412 19.74 20.84 17.05
N PRO A 413 20.13 21.36 15.88
CA PRO A 413 21.09 20.72 15.01
C PRO A 413 22.47 20.55 15.68
N SER A 414 23.06 19.36 15.53
CA SER A 414 24.43 19.09 15.97
C SER A 414 25.49 19.56 14.93
N GLY A 415 25.07 19.84 13.69
CA GLY A 415 25.96 20.10 12.57
C GLY A 415 26.72 18.84 12.08
N GLN A 416 26.38 17.68 12.59
CA GLN A 416 27.07 16.42 12.29
C GLN A 416 26.12 15.42 11.62
N LYS A 417 26.70 14.53 10.83
CA LYS A 417 26.01 13.36 10.29
C LYS A 417 25.78 12.35 11.41
N PRO A 418 24.63 11.64 11.46
CA PRO A 418 24.45 10.52 12.38
C PRO A 418 25.49 9.40 12.16
N GLU A 419 25.95 8.79 13.23
CA GLU A 419 26.97 7.71 13.18
C GLU A 419 26.37 6.36 12.76
N ASP A 420 25.06 6.19 12.87
CA ASP A 420 24.33 4.94 12.80
C ASP A 420 23.50 4.76 11.49
N VAL A 421 23.88 5.46 10.43
CA VAL A 421 23.30 5.26 9.10
C VAL A 421 23.97 4.10 8.37
N VAL A 422 23.17 3.28 7.66
CA VAL A 422 23.64 2.12 6.90
C VAL A 422 24.43 2.59 5.67
N ASP A 423 25.56 1.97 5.35
CA ASP A 423 26.38 2.32 4.19
C ASP A 423 25.63 1.89 2.89
N GLU A 424 25.29 2.85 2.03
CA GLU A 424 24.58 2.61 0.76
C GLU A 424 25.44 1.76 -0.22
N ASP A 425 26.76 1.80 -0.09
CA ASP A 425 27.68 1.09 -0.99
C ASP A 425 27.88 -0.39 -0.56
N ALA A 426 27.41 -0.83 0.62
CA ALA A 426 27.57 -2.18 1.13
C ALA A 426 26.72 -3.22 0.37
N ASP A 427 25.55 -2.83 -0.15
CA ASP A 427 24.64 -3.72 -0.89
C ASP A 427 25.09 -3.98 -2.35
N SER A 428 26.09 -3.26 -2.85
CA SER A 428 26.57 -3.39 -4.24
C SER A 428 27.68 -4.44 -4.43
N ASP A 429 28.26 -4.96 -3.34
CA ASP A 429 29.35 -5.94 -3.40
C ASP A 429 28.89 -7.41 -3.27
N GLU A 430 27.59 -7.67 -3.07
CA GLU A 430 27.01 -9.03 -2.98
C GLU A 430 26.15 -9.45 -4.19
N ALA A 431 26.14 -8.68 -5.28
CA ALA A 431 25.35 -8.99 -6.49
C ALA A 431 26.21 -9.46 -7.67
#